data_70e8c23ef5f962f08973f2f71586b675
#
_entry.id   70e8c23ef5f962f08973f2f71586b675
#
_cell.length_a   1.000
_cell.length_b   1.000
_cell.length_c   1.000
_cell.angle_alpha   90.00
_cell.angle_beta   90.00
_cell.angle_gamma   90.00
#
_symmetry.space_group_name_H-M   'P 1'
#
loop_
_entity.id
_entity.type
_entity.pdbx_description
1 polymer ?
#
loop_
_entity_poly.entity_id
_entity_poly.type
_entity_poly.pdbx_seq_one_letter_code
_entity_poly.pdbx_strand_id
1 'polypeptide(L)'
;MIEYLPKQNEALRVLGNSHPARVVLFGGAAGGSKSFIGCAWQISRRFKYPGTRGLIGRSKLDTLKKTTLKTFFEVAQMFGLAPNEHYTINNQTHVITFANGSEIILKDLFAYPSDPEFHALGGLELTDAYVDESAQVSKRAIDILQSRIRFKLNHYDLKPKMLLTCNPSKGWLYNEFYAPFKNDSLPAHLAFIPSLPTDNPHLPESYIETLRMLPEVDRRRLLDGDWEYDESIDNLYQYDDLVRCFRDEESKGDKYISADIARLTNVRQICDRHSIKLSNVIVDEDGVGGGCCDMLKCRGFLNGGRAKQPDKFTNQKAECYFKLAELIEQNKVVFKVDRFRDIIVQELDMIRRRTPEADGKLAVISKDEIARMHGKSPDYADAIMMRMYFELFPNYGSYSWA
;
A
#
# COMPACT_ATOMS: atom_id res chain seq x y z
N MET A 1 1.69 -26.34 25.76
CA MET A 1 2.70 -25.30 25.46
C MET A 1 2.77 -25.21 23.95
N ILE A 2 2.69 -24.00 23.35
CA ILE A 2 2.79 -23.86 21.89
C ILE A 2 4.23 -24.08 21.48
N GLU A 3 4.44 -24.99 20.55
CA GLU A 3 5.74 -25.20 19.92
C GLU A 3 5.85 -24.30 18.68
N TYR A 4 6.83 -23.40 18.69
CA TYR A 4 7.07 -22.50 17.58
C TYR A 4 8.02 -23.11 16.55
N LEU A 5 7.75 -22.86 15.28
CA LEU A 5 8.62 -23.28 14.18
C LEU A 5 9.97 -22.53 14.24
N PRO A 6 11.05 -23.07 13.64
CA PRO A 6 12.39 -22.47 13.69
C PRO A 6 12.40 -20.98 13.28
N LYS A 7 11.74 -20.63 12.18
CA LYS A 7 11.64 -19.23 11.72
C LYS A 7 10.81 -18.33 12.65
N GLN A 8 9.79 -18.89 13.30
CA GLN A 8 9.02 -18.17 14.31
C GLN A 8 9.86 -17.90 15.57
N ASN A 9 10.65 -18.90 16.01
CA ASN A 9 11.60 -18.73 17.12
C ASN A 9 12.67 -17.68 16.80
N GLU A 10 13.18 -17.66 15.56
CA GLU A 10 14.09 -16.62 15.10
C GLU A 10 13.44 -15.23 15.20
N ALA A 11 12.21 -15.09 14.73
CA ALA A 11 11.46 -13.82 14.81
C ALA A 11 11.26 -13.36 16.27
N LEU A 12 10.85 -14.28 17.16
CA LEU A 12 10.68 -13.97 18.58
C LEU A 12 11.98 -13.55 19.25
N ARG A 13 13.11 -14.18 18.90
CA ARG A 13 14.44 -13.79 19.39
C ARG A 13 14.81 -12.38 18.95
N VAL A 14 14.59 -12.04 17.68
CA VAL A 14 14.87 -10.70 17.13
C VAL A 14 13.92 -9.63 17.70
N LEU A 15 12.67 -9.99 17.94
CA LEU A 15 11.69 -9.13 18.63
C LEU A 15 11.95 -9.00 20.14
N GLY A 16 12.83 -9.81 20.67
CA GLY A 16 13.28 -9.74 22.07
C GLY A 16 13.98 -8.43 22.40
N ASN A 17 13.98 -8.06 23.70
CA ASN A 17 14.51 -6.79 24.16
C ASN A 17 16.04 -6.67 24.02
N SER A 18 16.77 -7.79 24.02
CA SER A 18 18.23 -7.83 23.86
C SER A 18 18.70 -7.52 22.43
N HIS A 19 17.85 -7.74 21.43
CA HIS A 19 18.23 -7.53 20.03
C HIS A 19 18.16 -6.04 19.63
N PRO A 20 19.11 -5.50 18.81
CA PRO A 20 19.13 -4.08 18.44
C PRO A 20 18.02 -3.68 17.46
N ALA A 21 17.54 -4.59 16.63
CA ALA A 21 16.49 -4.28 15.65
C ALA A 21 15.23 -3.75 16.31
N ARG A 22 14.72 -2.64 15.80
CA ARG A 22 13.47 -2.00 16.21
C ARG A 22 12.31 -2.36 15.30
N VAL A 23 12.57 -2.54 14.03
CA VAL A 23 11.58 -2.99 13.04
C VAL A 23 12.05 -4.30 12.44
N VAL A 24 11.18 -5.29 12.49
CA VAL A 24 11.44 -6.65 12.00
C VAL A 24 10.47 -6.96 10.90
N LEU A 25 10.97 -7.23 9.70
CA LEU A 25 10.19 -7.75 8.60
C LEU A 25 10.28 -9.27 8.58
N PHE A 26 9.20 -9.95 8.89
CA PHE A 26 9.04 -11.39 8.67
C PHE A 26 8.30 -11.58 7.36
N GLY A 27 9.06 -11.68 6.28
CA GLY A 27 8.57 -11.57 4.91
C GLY A 27 8.96 -12.76 4.06
N GLY A 28 8.10 -13.16 3.14
CA GLY A 28 8.37 -14.26 2.21
C GLY A 28 7.10 -14.89 1.67
N ALA A 29 7.24 -16.10 1.14
CA ALA A 29 6.20 -16.83 0.45
C ALA A 29 4.91 -17.05 1.27
N ALA A 30 3.83 -17.43 0.61
CA ALA A 30 2.55 -17.71 1.27
C ALA A 30 2.66 -18.97 2.16
N GLY A 31 1.84 -19.05 3.22
CA GLY A 31 1.82 -20.23 4.10
C GLY A 31 2.93 -20.29 5.16
N GLY A 32 3.89 -19.35 5.18
CA GLY A 32 4.99 -19.32 6.16
C GLY A 32 4.60 -18.94 7.60
N SER A 33 3.35 -19.08 8.00
CA SER A 33 2.83 -18.82 9.37
C SER A 33 3.06 -17.40 9.89
N LYS A 34 3.15 -16.41 8.99
CA LYS A 34 3.48 -15.02 9.31
C LYS A 34 2.44 -14.37 10.22
N SER A 35 1.15 -14.47 9.87
CA SER A 35 0.07 -13.87 10.68
C SER A 35 -0.08 -14.55 12.04
N PHE A 36 0.20 -15.86 12.13
CA PHE A 36 0.21 -16.60 13.38
C PHE A 36 1.21 -15.98 14.37
N ILE A 37 2.48 -15.83 13.97
CA ILE A 37 3.51 -15.32 14.88
C ILE A 37 3.26 -13.87 15.28
N GLY A 38 2.69 -13.04 14.39
CA GLY A 38 2.30 -11.68 14.71
C GLY A 38 1.25 -11.62 15.83
N CYS A 39 0.20 -12.43 15.73
CA CYS A 39 -0.85 -12.54 16.75
C CYS A 39 -0.30 -13.14 18.06
N ALA A 40 0.49 -14.22 17.97
CA ALA A 40 1.08 -14.88 19.14
C ALA A 40 2.03 -13.93 19.90
N TRP A 41 2.84 -13.16 19.19
CA TRP A 41 3.72 -12.15 19.78
C TRP A 41 2.92 -11.07 20.49
N GLN A 42 1.87 -10.53 19.88
CA GLN A 42 1.02 -9.51 20.48
C GLN A 42 0.33 -10.01 21.75
N ILE A 43 -0.21 -11.23 21.75
CA ILE A 43 -0.83 -11.85 22.92
C ILE A 43 0.22 -12.03 24.02
N SER A 44 1.35 -12.67 23.72
CA SER A 44 2.40 -12.96 24.70
C SER A 44 2.92 -11.69 25.38
N ARG A 45 3.06 -10.60 24.63
CA ARG A 45 3.48 -9.30 25.16
C ARG A 45 2.46 -8.72 26.15
N ARG A 46 1.14 -8.88 25.88
CA ARG A 46 0.10 -8.39 26.79
C ARG A 46 0.13 -9.10 28.14
N PHE A 47 0.38 -10.41 28.15
CA PHE A 47 0.51 -11.15 29.39
C PHE A 47 1.83 -10.88 30.12
N LYS A 48 2.92 -10.79 29.40
CA LYS A 48 4.25 -10.54 30.00
C LYS A 48 4.38 -9.15 30.60
N TYR A 49 3.68 -8.16 30.06
CA TYR A 49 3.79 -6.75 30.47
C TYR A 49 2.40 -6.16 30.71
N PRO A 50 1.80 -6.36 31.92
CA PRO A 50 0.44 -5.91 32.22
C PRO A 50 0.20 -4.41 32.02
N GLY A 51 -1.00 -4.06 31.55
CA GLY A 51 -1.41 -2.68 31.30
C GLY A 51 -0.66 -2.01 30.14
N THR A 52 0.03 -2.77 29.26
CA THR A 52 0.65 -2.24 28.05
C THR A 52 -0.34 -2.20 26.89
N ARG A 53 0.00 -1.45 25.84
CA ARG A 53 -0.86 -1.21 24.70
C ARG A 53 -0.15 -1.58 23.40
N GLY A 54 -0.66 -2.61 22.73
CA GLY A 54 -0.22 -3.03 21.40
C GLY A 54 -1.11 -2.51 20.29
N LEU A 55 -0.66 -2.66 19.07
CA LEU A 55 -1.48 -2.43 17.88
C LEU A 55 -1.37 -3.61 16.94
N ILE A 56 -2.50 -4.03 16.35
CA ILE A 56 -2.55 -4.87 15.16
C ILE A 56 -3.12 -4.01 14.04
N GLY A 57 -2.31 -3.77 13.00
CA GLY A 57 -2.66 -2.94 11.86
C GLY A 57 -2.71 -3.70 10.55
N ARG A 58 -3.51 -3.22 9.63
CA ARG A 58 -3.54 -3.62 8.22
C ARG A 58 -4.00 -2.44 7.38
N SER A 59 -3.83 -2.50 6.06
CA SER A 59 -4.28 -1.42 5.18
C SER A 59 -5.74 -1.05 5.45
N LYS A 60 -6.66 -2.02 5.48
CA LYS A 60 -8.09 -1.79 5.76
C LYS A 60 -8.57 -2.56 6.99
N LEU A 61 -9.32 -1.87 7.87
CA LEU A 61 -9.86 -2.47 9.10
C LEU A 61 -10.83 -3.62 8.82
N ASP A 62 -11.67 -3.49 7.79
CA ASP A 62 -12.61 -4.55 7.42
C ASP A 62 -11.88 -5.83 6.98
N THR A 63 -10.80 -5.70 6.21
CA THR A 63 -9.94 -6.82 5.83
C THR A 63 -9.23 -7.42 7.04
N LEU A 64 -8.72 -6.57 7.95
CA LEU A 64 -8.12 -7.03 9.21
C LEU A 64 -9.09 -7.91 10.00
N LYS A 65 -10.35 -7.48 10.14
CA LYS A 65 -11.38 -8.23 10.85
C LYS A 65 -11.71 -9.58 10.21
N LYS A 66 -11.72 -9.61 8.88
CA LYS A 66 -12.04 -10.83 8.11
C LYS A 66 -10.89 -11.85 8.03
N THR A 67 -9.66 -11.44 8.31
CA THR A 67 -8.45 -12.26 8.15
C THR A 67 -7.63 -12.32 9.44
N THR A 68 -6.78 -11.34 9.71
CA THR A 68 -5.83 -11.32 10.82
C THR A 68 -6.49 -11.51 12.19
N LEU A 69 -7.69 -10.93 12.40
CA LEU A 69 -8.43 -11.10 13.64
C LEU A 69 -8.95 -12.53 13.82
N LYS A 70 -9.26 -13.26 12.75
CA LYS A 70 -9.59 -14.69 12.84
C LYS A 70 -8.40 -15.49 13.35
N THR A 71 -7.22 -15.25 12.78
CA THR A 71 -5.96 -15.86 13.26
C THR A 71 -5.69 -15.49 14.72
N PHE A 72 -5.98 -14.25 15.14
CA PHE A 72 -5.88 -13.87 16.55
C PHE A 72 -6.75 -14.75 17.47
N PHE A 73 -8.00 -15.03 17.08
CA PHE A 73 -8.87 -15.91 17.87
C PHE A 73 -8.37 -17.35 17.94
N GLU A 74 -7.90 -17.89 16.82
CA GLU A 74 -7.31 -19.23 16.76
C GLU A 74 -6.10 -19.32 17.70
N VAL A 75 -5.20 -18.34 17.61
CA VAL A 75 -4.02 -18.27 18.48
C VAL A 75 -4.43 -18.09 19.95
N ALA A 76 -5.39 -17.22 20.27
CA ALA A 76 -5.90 -17.03 21.63
C ALA A 76 -6.43 -18.33 22.20
N GLN A 77 -7.20 -19.08 21.42
CA GLN A 77 -7.70 -20.41 21.81
C GLN A 77 -6.55 -21.39 22.07
N MET A 78 -5.52 -21.41 21.23
CA MET A 78 -4.33 -22.27 21.43
C MET A 78 -3.55 -21.88 22.71
N PHE A 79 -3.61 -20.63 23.15
CA PHE A 79 -3.10 -20.17 24.44
C PHE A 79 -4.02 -20.48 25.61
N GLY A 80 -5.19 -21.12 25.37
CA GLY A 80 -6.20 -21.39 26.40
C GLY A 80 -6.96 -20.16 26.87
N LEU A 81 -7.02 -19.11 26.04
CA LEU A 81 -7.71 -17.87 26.39
C LEU A 81 -9.16 -17.88 25.93
N ALA A 82 -10.08 -17.70 26.86
CA ALA A 82 -11.52 -17.63 26.59
C ALA A 82 -12.00 -16.17 26.50
N PRO A 83 -12.85 -15.83 25.50
CA PRO A 83 -13.51 -14.53 25.44
C PRO A 83 -14.38 -14.29 26.71
N ASN A 84 -14.49 -13.03 27.14
CA ASN A 84 -15.19 -12.56 28.32
C ASN A 84 -14.60 -13.02 29.67
N GLU A 85 -13.63 -13.89 29.68
CA GLU A 85 -12.87 -14.33 30.86
C GLU A 85 -11.48 -13.71 30.88
N HIS A 86 -10.70 -13.93 29.81
CA HIS A 86 -9.32 -13.49 29.69
C HIS A 86 -9.18 -12.19 28.88
N TYR A 87 -10.11 -11.95 27.96
CA TYR A 87 -10.15 -10.72 27.18
C TYR A 87 -11.57 -10.40 26.68
N THR A 88 -11.82 -9.13 26.41
CA THR A 88 -13.06 -8.63 25.77
C THR A 88 -12.73 -7.85 24.51
N ILE A 89 -13.70 -7.75 23.59
CA ILE A 89 -13.54 -6.96 22.35
C ILE A 89 -14.66 -5.92 22.29
N ASN A 90 -14.26 -4.67 22.19
CA ASN A 90 -15.18 -3.59 21.90
C ASN A 90 -15.18 -3.34 20.37
N ASN A 91 -16.30 -3.69 19.72
CA ASN A 91 -16.45 -3.56 18.27
C ASN A 91 -16.63 -2.09 17.79
N GLN A 92 -16.97 -1.16 18.68
CA GLN A 92 -17.10 0.26 18.34
C GLN A 92 -15.74 0.96 18.37
N THR A 93 -14.95 0.71 19.42
CA THR A 93 -13.62 1.30 19.58
C THR A 93 -12.51 0.49 18.91
N HIS A 94 -12.82 -0.75 18.50
CA HIS A 94 -11.86 -1.69 17.91
C HIS A 94 -10.68 -2.01 18.83
N VAL A 95 -10.97 -2.17 20.12
CA VAL A 95 -9.97 -2.47 21.15
C VAL A 95 -10.25 -3.84 21.75
N ILE A 96 -9.22 -4.67 21.86
CA ILE A 96 -9.20 -5.91 22.63
C ILE A 96 -8.60 -5.56 23.99
N THR A 97 -9.34 -5.74 25.08
CA THR A 97 -8.89 -5.48 26.46
C THR A 97 -8.70 -6.81 27.19
N PHE A 98 -7.52 -7.03 27.74
CA PHE A 98 -7.19 -8.22 28.52
C PHE A 98 -7.53 -8.00 30.01
N ALA A 99 -7.80 -9.09 30.75
CA ALA A 99 -8.13 -9.04 32.17
C ALA A 99 -7.07 -8.36 33.06
N ASN A 100 -5.80 -8.29 32.60
CA ASN A 100 -4.71 -7.62 33.29
C ASN A 100 -4.59 -6.12 32.93
N GLY A 101 -5.56 -5.54 32.25
CA GLY A 101 -5.61 -4.14 31.83
C GLY A 101 -4.74 -3.81 30.62
N SER A 102 -4.15 -4.80 29.93
CA SER A 102 -3.47 -4.59 28.67
C SER A 102 -4.45 -4.47 27.50
N GLU A 103 -4.05 -3.79 26.44
CA GLU A 103 -4.89 -3.54 25.28
C GLU A 103 -4.19 -3.90 23.98
N ILE A 104 -4.99 -4.32 22.97
CA ILE A 104 -4.58 -4.33 21.56
C ILE A 104 -5.56 -3.49 20.76
N ILE A 105 -5.07 -2.46 20.10
CA ILE A 105 -5.83 -1.60 19.21
C ILE A 105 -5.83 -2.22 17.80
N LEU A 106 -7.00 -2.44 17.21
CA LEU A 106 -7.15 -2.85 15.82
C LEU A 106 -7.29 -1.59 14.96
N LYS A 107 -6.37 -1.37 14.02
CA LYS A 107 -6.30 -0.10 13.28
C LYS A 107 -6.09 -0.31 11.79
N ASP A 108 -6.84 0.44 10.98
CA ASP A 108 -6.53 0.64 9.57
C ASP A 108 -5.37 1.63 9.40
N LEU A 109 -4.55 1.33 8.41
CA LEU A 109 -3.35 2.11 8.06
C LEU A 109 -3.42 2.58 6.60
N PHE A 110 -4.65 2.74 6.09
CA PHE A 110 -4.90 3.20 4.73
C PHE A 110 -4.71 4.70 4.62
N ALA A 111 -4.08 5.16 3.54
CA ALA A 111 -3.94 6.58 3.23
C ALA A 111 -5.26 7.12 2.65
N TYR A 112 -6.13 7.60 3.53
CA TYR A 112 -7.37 8.24 3.08
C TYR A 112 -7.07 9.61 2.46
N PRO A 113 -7.76 9.99 1.37
CA PRO A 113 -7.62 11.33 0.80
C PRO A 113 -7.95 12.46 1.79
N SER A 114 -8.78 12.18 2.81
CA SER A 114 -9.12 13.09 3.90
C SER A 114 -8.05 13.23 4.97
N ASP A 115 -7.13 12.26 5.09
CA ASP A 115 -6.01 12.24 6.05
C ASP A 115 -4.74 11.65 5.43
N PRO A 116 -4.17 12.27 4.40
CA PRO A 116 -2.99 11.77 3.71
C PRO A 116 -1.73 11.79 4.58
N GLU A 117 -1.71 12.60 5.63
CA GLU A 117 -0.62 12.72 6.59
C GLU A 117 -0.78 11.83 7.82
N PHE A 118 -1.82 10.99 7.87
CA PHE A 118 -2.10 10.07 8.98
C PHE A 118 -2.21 10.76 10.35
N HIS A 119 -2.83 11.94 10.42
CA HIS A 119 -3.07 12.64 11.69
C HIS A 119 -3.83 11.78 12.70
N ALA A 120 -4.73 10.91 12.22
CA ALA A 120 -5.46 9.94 13.05
C ALA A 120 -4.56 8.96 13.81
N LEU A 121 -3.32 8.74 13.37
CA LEU A 121 -2.32 7.94 14.10
C LEU A 121 -1.56 8.78 15.14
N GLY A 122 -1.57 10.11 14.99
CA GLY A 122 -0.77 11.04 15.79
C GLY A 122 -1.02 10.97 17.30
N GLY A 123 -2.27 10.67 17.70
CA GLY A 123 -2.69 10.56 19.10
C GLY A 123 -2.44 9.21 19.77
N LEU A 124 -1.91 8.21 19.06
CA LEU A 124 -1.69 6.89 19.62
C LEU A 124 -0.48 6.88 20.58
N GLU A 125 -0.61 6.06 21.62
CA GLU A 125 0.46 5.74 22.57
C GLU A 125 0.57 4.23 22.69
N LEU A 126 1.64 3.66 22.14
CA LEU A 126 1.84 2.22 21.97
C LEU A 126 3.11 1.75 22.67
N THR A 127 3.12 0.50 23.12
CA THR A 127 4.29 -0.23 23.59
C THR A 127 4.99 -0.97 22.47
N ASP A 128 4.22 -1.47 21.53
CA ASP A 128 4.66 -2.20 20.34
C ASP A 128 3.56 -2.21 19.26
N ALA A 129 3.92 -2.60 18.03
CA ALA A 129 2.97 -2.70 16.94
C ALA A 129 3.26 -3.92 16.06
N TYR A 130 2.21 -4.52 15.52
CA TYR A 130 2.24 -5.53 14.48
C TYR A 130 1.44 -5.04 13.27
N VAL A 131 2.04 -5.05 12.09
CA VAL A 131 1.38 -4.67 10.84
C VAL A 131 1.39 -5.87 9.89
N ASP A 132 0.20 -6.39 9.62
CA ASP A 132 0.00 -7.50 8.70
C ASP A 132 -0.18 -6.99 7.26
N GLU A 133 0.34 -7.74 6.28
CA GLU A 133 0.35 -7.36 4.85
C GLU A 133 0.89 -5.94 4.64
N SER A 134 2.03 -5.65 5.25
CA SER A 134 2.64 -4.32 5.27
C SER A 134 3.03 -3.77 3.88
N ALA A 135 3.12 -4.62 2.86
CA ALA A 135 3.27 -4.20 1.47
C ALA A 135 2.10 -3.32 0.96
N GLN A 136 0.92 -3.45 1.58
CA GLN A 136 -0.26 -2.64 1.27
C GLN A 136 -0.32 -1.33 2.08
N VAL A 137 0.65 -1.08 2.93
CA VAL A 137 0.72 0.09 3.82
C VAL A 137 1.85 1.00 3.38
N SER A 138 1.60 2.31 3.33
CA SER A 138 2.63 3.27 2.94
C SER A 138 3.75 3.35 3.99
N LYS A 139 4.98 3.62 3.54
CA LYS A 139 6.13 3.87 4.44
C LYS A 139 5.82 4.99 5.43
N ARG A 140 5.14 6.05 4.99
CA ARG A 140 4.73 7.18 5.83
C ARG A 140 3.90 6.75 7.04
N ALA A 141 2.91 5.85 6.84
CA ALA A 141 2.11 5.32 7.94
C ALA A 141 2.96 4.54 8.95
N ILE A 142 3.92 3.75 8.46
CA ILE A 142 4.86 2.98 9.30
C ILE A 142 5.75 3.91 10.12
N ASP A 143 6.29 4.98 9.53
CA ASP A 143 7.15 5.95 10.24
C ASP A 143 6.39 6.68 11.34
N ILE A 144 5.16 7.12 11.07
CA ILE A 144 4.32 7.75 12.08
C ILE A 144 3.99 6.75 13.18
N LEU A 145 3.58 5.52 12.83
CA LEU A 145 3.27 4.49 13.81
C LEU A 145 4.47 4.17 14.70
N GLN A 146 5.67 4.06 14.11
CA GLN A 146 6.92 3.82 14.85
C GLN A 146 7.18 4.94 15.88
N SER A 147 6.91 6.20 15.52
CA SER A 147 7.07 7.35 16.44
C SER A 147 6.09 7.32 17.61
N ARG A 148 5.02 6.51 17.54
CA ARG A 148 4.03 6.36 18.62
C ARG A 148 4.36 5.24 19.60
N ILE A 149 5.40 4.43 19.35
CA ILE A 149 5.84 3.36 20.24
C ILE A 149 6.72 3.97 21.35
N ARG A 150 6.07 4.39 22.43
CA ARG A 150 6.70 5.06 23.57
C ARG A 150 6.03 4.75 24.92
N PHE A 151 4.84 4.11 24.91
CA PHE A 151 4.04 3.89 26.10
C PHE A 151 4.62 2.80 26.99
N LYS A 152 4.85 3.10 28.28
CA LYS A 152 5.38 2.20 29.32
C LYS A 152 6.72 1.51 28.97
N LEU A 153 7.50 2.03 28.01
CA LEU A 153 8.79 1.44 27.69
C LEU A 153 9.75 1.50 28.86
N ASN A 154 9.91 2.67 29.49
CA ASN A 154 10.78 2.83 30.65
C ASN A 154 10.29 2.04 31.89
N HIS A 155 8.95 1.83 32.01
CA HIS A 155 8.40 1.11 33.17
C HIS A 155 8.84 -0.37 33.18
N TYR A 156 9.02 -0.97 32.00
CA TYR A 156 9.42 -2.38 31.85
C TYR A 156 10.81 -2.54 31.23
N ASP A 157 11.58 -1.48 31.12
CA ASP A 157 12.88 -1.45 30.43
C ASP A 157 12.81 -2.08 29.03
N LEU A 158 11.85 -1.63 28.20
CA LEU A 158 11.60 -2.17 26.88
C LEU A 158 12.20 -1.29 25.79
N LYS A 159 12.72 -1.93 24.76
CA LYS A 159 13.01 -1.28 23.48
C LYS A 159 11.75 -1.24 22.60
N PRO A 160 11.55 -0.13 21.84
CA PRO A 160 10.45 -0.09 20.87
C PRO A 160 10.62 -1.20 19.83
N LYS A 161 9.54 -1.94 19.57
CA LYS A 161 9.52 -3.05 18.61
C LYS A 161 8.29 -2.97 17.71
N MET A 162 8.52 -3.17 16.42
CA MET A 162 7.48 -3.32 15.42
C MET A 162 7.74 -4.56 14.58
N LEU A 163 6.71 -5.38 14.40
CA LEU A 163 6.73 -6.52 13.48
C LEU A 163 5.95 -6.16 12.23
N LEU A 164 6.54 -6.38 11.08
CA LEU A 164 5.91 -6.28 9.76
C LEU A 164 5.84 -7.67 9.14
N THR A 165 4.74 -7.98 8.47
CA THR A 165 4.62 -9.22 7.68
C THR A 165 4.12 -8.88 6.27
N CYS A 166 4.63 -9.58 5.26
CA CYS A 166 4.14 -9.50 3.89
C CYS A 166 4.59 -10.67 3.04
N ASN A 167 3.99 -10.83 1.87
CA ASN A 167 4.57 -11.60 0.78
C ASN A 167 5.56 -10.73 -0.01
N PRO A 168 6.47 -11.31 -0.82
CA PRO A 168 7.38 -10.54 -1.66
C PRO A 168 6.63 -9.51 -2.49
N SER A 169 7.11 -8.28 -2.47
CA SER A 169 6.52 -7.16 -3.19
C SER A 169 7.61 -6.14 -3.50
N LYS A 170 7.64 -5.64 -4.72
CA LYS A 170 8.44 -4.47 -5.07
C LYS A 170 7.91 -3.27 -4.26
N GLY A 171 8.74 -2.27 -4.01
CA GLY A 171 8.36 -1.09 -3.25
C GLY A 171 9.30 -0.82 -2.09
N TRP A 172 8.83 -0.04 -1.09
CA TRP A 172 9.66 0.40 0.02
C TRP A 172 10.23 -0.74 0.88
N LEU A 173 9.49 -1.87 1.03
CA LEU A 173 9.97 -3.05 1.77
C LEU A 173 11.13 -3.74 1.04
N TYR A 174 11.08 -3.82 -0.28
CA TYR A 174 12.20 -4.32 -1.09
C TYR A 174 13.44 -3.45 -0.88
N ASN A 175 13.29 -2.14 -0.99
CA ASN A 175 14.41 -1.20 -0.90
C ASN A 175 15.03 -1.09 0.49
N GLU A 176 14.19 -1.13 1.55
CA GLU A 176 14.69 -0.93 2.92
C GLU A 176 15.11 -2.24 3.62
N PHE A 177 14.53 -3.37 3.24
CA PHE A 177 14.81 -4.64 3.93
C PHE A 177 15.48 -5.66 3.02
N TYR A 178 14.86 -6.02 1.90
CA TYR A 178 15.35 -7.14 1.09
C TYR A 178 16.68 -6.83 0.39
N ALA A 179 16.75 -5.74 -0.37
CA ALA A 179 17.96 -5.38 -1.11
C ALA A 179 19.18 -5.11 -0.19
N PRO A 180 19.04 -4.36 0.93
CA PRO A 180 20.13 -4.24 1.89
C PRO A 180 20.48 -5.58 2.59
N PHE A 181 19.51 -6.43 2.87
CA PHE A 181 19.76 -7.78 3.43
C PHE A 181 20.59 -8.63 2.47
N LYS A 182 20.19 -8.65 1.19
CA LYS A 182 20.92 -9.38 0.13
C LYS A 182 22.36 -8.91 -0.03
N ASN A 183 22.60 -7.63 0.19
CA ASN A 183 23.91 -6.99 0.04
C ASN A 183 24.69 -6.87 1.36
N ASP A 184 24.28 -7.58 2.42
CA ASP A 184 24.89 -7.54 3.76
C ASP A 184 25.05 -6.12 4.32
N SER A 185 24.14 -5.21 3.94
CA SER A 185 24.16 -3.79 4.32
C SER A 185 22.95 -3.36 5.14
N LEU A 186 22.16 -4.32 5.66
CA LEU A 186 20.97 -4.01 6.42
C LEU A 186 21.32 -3.29 7.73
N PRO A 187 20.76 -2.10 7.99
CA PRO A 187 21.04 -1.34 9.21
C PRO A 187 20.68 -2.11 10.48
N ALA A 188 21.48 -2.01 11.53
CA ALA A 188 21.31 -2.78 12.79
C ALA A 188 19.94 -2.58 13.48
N HIS A 189 19.25 -1.46 13.22
CA HIS A 189 17.91 -1.21 13.76
C HIS A 189 16.79 -1.89 12.96
N LEU A 190 17.09 -2.51 11.83
CA LEU A 190 16.20 -3.31 11.00
C LEU A 190 16.61 -4.80 11.04
N ALA A 191 15.66 -5.67 10.81
CA ALA A 191 15.93 -7.09 10.59
C ALA A 191 14.96 -7.64 9.54
N PHE A 192 15.46 -8.53 8.71
CA PHE A 192 14.66 -9.26 7.73
C PHE A 192 14.79 -10.76 7.96
N ILE A 193 13.67 -11.45 8.05
CA ILE A 193 13.59 -12.90 8.26
C ILE A 193 12.78 -13.48 7.10
N PRO A 194 13.44 -14.14 6.14
CA PRO A 194 12.75 -14.81 5.04
C PRO A 194 11.97 -16.02 5.55
N SER A 195 10.79 -16.25 4.99
CA SER A 195 9.90 -17.36 5.32
C SER A 195 9.34 -18.01 4.06
N LEU A 196 9.41 -19.33 3.99
CA LEU A 196 8.93 -20.15 2.87
C LEU A 196 7.81 -21.09 3.33
N PRO A 197 6.99 -21.63 2.41
CA PRO A 197 6.02 -22.67 2.74
C PRO A 197 6.68 -23.92 3.36
N THR A 198 7.88 -24.25 2.91
CA THR A 198 8.68 -25.38 3.43
C THR A 198 9.11 -25.21 4.89
N ASP A 199 9.09 -24.00 5.42
CA ASP A 199 9.33 -23.72 6.85
C ASP A 199 8.12 -24.10 7.73
N ASN A 200 6.98 -24.45 7.13
CA ASN A 200 5.75 -24.78 7.82
C ASN A 200 5.29 -26.22 7.53
N PRO A 201 5.67 -27.19 8.38
CA PRO A 201 5.31 -28.59 8.20
C PRO A 201 3.81 -28.89 8.37
N HIS A 202 3.01 -27.91 8.81
CA HIS A 202 1.57 -28.07 8.99
C HIS A 202 0.76 -27.75 7.73
N LEU A 203 1.41 -27.33 6.63
CA LEU A 203 0.72 -27.08 5.38
C LEU A 203 0.37 -28.42 4.68
N PRO A 204 -0.87 -28.56 4.18
CA PRO A 204 -1.23 -29.69 3.34
C PRO A 204 -0.39 -29.74 2.07
N GLU A 205 0.02 -30.93 1.62
CA GLU A 205 0.72 -31.12 0.33
C GLU A 205 -0.07 -30.52 -0.84
N SER A 206 -1.40 -30.72 -0.84
CA SER A 206 -2.32 -30.16 -1.86
C SER A 206 -2.24 -28.63 -1.96
N TYR A 207 -1.95 -27.93 -0.86
CA TYR A 207 -1.75 -26.49 -0.91
C TYR A 207 -0.45 -26.12 -1.66
N ILE A 208 0.63 -26.84 -1.41
CA ILE A 208 1.91 -26.67 -2.11
C ILE A 208 1.75 -26.96 -3.61
N GLU A 209 1.00 -28.03 -3.96
CA GLU A 209 0.68 -28.35 -5.34
C GLU A 209 -0.11 -27.21 -6.01
N THR A 210 -1.08 -26.64 -5.31
CA THR A 210 -1.84 -25.48 -5.80
C THR A 210 -0.91 -24.29 -6.11
N LEU A 211 0.05 -24.00 -5.23
CA LEU A 211 1.03 -22.94 -5.48
C LEU A 211 1.95 -23.24 -6.67
N ARG A 212 2.29 -24.50 -6.90
CA ARG A 212 3.08 -24.93 -8.08
C ARG A 212 2.35 -24.73 -9.40
N MET A 213 1.01 -24.80 -9.39
CA MET A 213 0.17 -24.61 -10.58
C MET A 213 -0.09 -23.13 -10.93
N LEU A 214 0.32 -22.19 -10.07
CA LEU A 214 0.16 -20.76 -10.35
C LEU A 214 1.01 -20.33 -11.56
N PRO A 215 0.62 -19.25 -12.26
CA PRO A 215 1.48 -18.60 -13.24
C PRO A 215 2.88 -18.33 -12.67
N GLU A 216 3.90 -18.35 -13.53
CA GLU A 216 5.30 -18.32 -13.11
C GLU A 216 5.63 -17.17 -12.14
N VAL A 217 5.14 -15.97 -12.42
CA VAL A 217 5.35 -14.79 -11.58
C VAL A 217 4.77 -15.00 -10.18
N ASP A 218 3.52 -15.49 -10.09
CA ASP A 218 2.88 -15.75 -8.81
C ASP A 218 3.51 -16.93 -8.08
N ARG A 219 3.93 -17.97 -8.79
CA ARG A 219 4.65 -19.11 -8.22
C ARG A 219 5.98 -18.66 -7.62
N ARG A 220 6.82 -17.92 -8.36
CA ARG A 220 8.09 -17.37 -7.85
C ARG A 220 7.86 -16.56 -6.58
N ARG A 221 6.83 -15.71 -6.58
CA ARG A 221 6.49 -14.85 -5.47
C ARG A 221 5.93 -15.60 -4.27
N LEU A 222 4.91 -16.45 -4.48
CA LEU A 222 4.11 -17.05 -3.41
C LEU A 222 4.61 -18.44 -2.95
N LEU A 223 5.35 -19.16 -3.78
CA LEU A 223 5.96 -20.45 -3.43
C LEU A 223 7.43 -20.28 -3.11
N ASP A 224 8.19 -19.66 -4.03
CA ASP A 224 9.65 -19.61 -3.92
C ASP A 224 10.14 -18.45 -3.04
N GLY A 225 9.23 -17.52 -2.66
CA GLY A 225 9.57 -16.36 -1.82
C GLY A 225 10.52 -15.39 -2.51
N ASP A 226 10.51 -15.37 -3.84
CA ASP A 226 11.40 -14.57 -4.66
C ASP A 226 10.95 -13.09 -4.64
N TRP A 227 11.83 -12.21 -4.21
CA TRP A 227 11.64 -10.76 -4.20
C TRP A 227 12.11 -10.08 -5.49
N GLU A 228 12.83 -10.84 -6.33
CA GLU A 228 13.37 -10.35 -7.61
C GLU A 228 12.59 -10.93 -8.80
N TYR A 229 11.34 -11.38 -8.53
CA TYR A 229 10.48 -11.85 -9.60
C TYR A 229 10.35 -10.79 -10.71
N ASP A 230 10.34 -11.24 -11.96
CA ASP A 230 10.11 -10.37 -13.09
C ASP A 230 8.69 -9.81 -13.01
N GLU A 231 8.54 -8.53 -13.34
CA GLU A 231 7.22 -7.93 -13.40
C GLU A 231 6.41 -8.59 -14.52
N SER A 232 5.10 -8.74 -14.28
CA SER A 232 4.21 -9.32 -15.27
C SER A 232 4.27 -8.55 -16.58
N ILE A 233 4.19 -9.26 -17.71
CA ILE A 233 4.06 -8.66 -19.06
C ILE A 233 2.85 -7.71 -19.12
N ASP A 234 1.85 -7.93 -18.25
CA ASP A 234 0.68 -7.08 -18.13
C ASP A 234 0.93 -5.79 -17.37
N ASN A 235 2.08 -5.61 -16.71
CA ASN A 235 2.43 -4.33 -16.10
C ASN A 235 2.51 -3.25 -17.17
N LEU A 236 1.83 -2.13 -16.93
CA LEU A 236 1.93 -0.99 -17.84
C LEU A 236 3.21 -0.20 -17.60
N TYR A 237 3.71 -0.19 -16.36
CA TYR A 237 4.93 0.49 -15.93
C TYR A 237 5.91 -0.50 -15.31
N GLN A 238 7.21 -0.23 -15.47
CA GLN A 238 8.25 -0.92 -14.70
C GLN A 238 8.52 -0.15 -13.41
N TYR A 239 8.63 -0.86 -12.28
CA TYR A 239 8.82 -0.24 -10.97
C TYR A 239 10.03 0.71 -10.92
N ASP A 240 11.16 0.30 -11.49
CA ASP A 240 12.38 1.10 -11.49
C ASP A 240 12.22 2.40 -12.30
N ASP A 241 11.42 2.39 -13.38
CA ASP A 241 11.11 3.57 -14.16
C ASP A 241 10.24 4.55 -13.36
N LEU A 242 9.26 4.04 -12.61
CA LEU A 242 8.44 4.86 -11.72
C LEU A 242 9.28 5.53 -10.63
N VAL A 243 10.19 4.79 -10.01
CA VAL A 243 11.07 5.32 -8.97
C VAL A 243 12.01 6.40 -9.52
N ARG A 244 12.53 6.23 -10.73
CA ARG A 244 13.39 7.23 -11.41
C ARG A 244 12.68 8.54 -11.73
N CYS A 245 11.35 8.57 -11.79
CA CYS A 245 10.60 9.81 -11.99
C CYS A 245 10.72 10.78 -10.81
N PHE A 246 11.06 10.32 -9.61
CA PHE A 246 11.19 11.15 -8.42
C PHE A 246 12.62 11.73 -8.35
N ARG A 247 12.77 12.94 -8.87
CA ARG A 247 14.05 13.66 -8.89
C ARG A 247 13.82 15.16 -8.83
N ASP A 248 14.82 15.89 -8.34
CA ASP A 248 14.78 17.34 -8.23
C ASP A 248 15.27 17.99 -9.53
N GLU A 249 14.37 18.12 -10.49
CA GLU A 249 14.59 18.87 -11.75
C GLU A 249 13.58 20.00 -11.88
N GLU A 250 14.01 21.15 -12.39
CA GLU A 250 13.09 22.25 -12.70
C GLU A 250 12.25 21.92 -13.94
N SER A 251 10.91 22.01 -13.79
CA SER A 251 10.02 21.89 -14.94
C SER A 251 10.01 23.21 -15.73
N LYS A 252 10.23 23.12 -17.04
CA LYS A 252 10.07 24.22 -17.98
C LYS A 252 8.76 24.04 -18.76
N GLY A 253 7.99 25.12 -18.90
CA GLY A 253 6.77 25.12 -19.70
C GLY A 253 5.51 25.53 -18.95
N ASP A 254 4.36 25.37 -19.60
CA ASP A 254 3.05 25.74 -19.07
C ASP A 254 2.67 24.88 -17.86
N LYS A 255 1.99 25.52 -16.90
CA LYS A 255 1.45 24.85 -15.72
C LYS A 255 0.05 24.33 -16.03
N TYR A 256 -0.26 23.12 -15.55
CA TYR A 256 -1.53 22.45 -15.72
C TYR A 256 -2.06 21.93 -14.38
N ILE A 257 -3.35 21.74 -14.27
CA ILE A 257 -4.01 21.03 -13.16
C ILE A 257 -4.80 19.87 -13.74
N SER A 258 -4.63 18.68 -13.14
CA SER A 258 -5.51 17.53 -13.34
C SER A 258 -6.00 17.02 -11.99
N ALA A 259 -7.29 16.71 -11.89
CA ALA A 259 -7.90 16.29 -10.62
C ALA A 259 -8.97 15.23 -10.85
N ASP A 260 -8.85 14.09 -10.18
CA ASP A 260 -9.84 13.01 -10.16
C ASP A 260 -11.03 13.39 -9.27
N ILE A 261 -10.76 13.92 -8.06
CA ILE A 261 -11.79 14.47 -7.17
C ILE A 261 -11.53 15.93 -6.94
N ALA A 262 -12.37 16.81 -7.49
CA ALA A 262 -12.18 18.24 -7.40
C ALA A 262 -13.27 18.94 -6.57
N ARG A 263 -12.86 19.82 -5.66
CA ARG A 263 -13.72 20.84 -5.06
C ARG A 263 -13.47 22.17 -5.77
N LEU A 264 -14.53 22.78 -6.26
CA LEU A 264 -14.50 24.05 -7.00
C LEU A 264 -13.59 25.13 -6.37
N THR A 265 -13.76 25.35 -5.07
CA THR A 265 -12.98 26.35 -4.31
C THR A 265 -11.49 26.04 -4.31
N ASN A 266 -11.11 24.77 -4.16
CA ASN A 266 -9.70 24.37 -4.12
C ASN A 266 -9.02 24.55 -5.47
N VAL A 267 -9.68 24.14 -6.56
CA VAL A 267 -9.15 24.28 -7.93
C VAL A 267 -8.94 25.77 -8.26
N ARG A 268 -9.92 26.60 -7.95
CA ARG A 268 -9.82 28.05 -8.20
C ARG A 268 -8.70 28.71 -7.41
N GLN A 269 -8.58 28.39 -6.11
CA GLN A 269 -7.48 28.89 -5.27
C GLN A 269 -6.09 28.47 -5.79
N ILE A 270 -5.96 27.25 -6.30
CA ILE A 270 -4.69 26.77 -6.89
C ILE A 270 -4.41 27.51 -8.20
N CYS A 271 -5.42 27.70 -9.06
CA CYS A 271 -5.29 28.48 -10.28
C CYS A 271 -4.80 29.91 -10.00
N ASP A 272 -5.44 30.59 -9.05
CA ASP A 272 -5.10 31.97 -8.67
C ASP A 272 -3.69 32.04 -8.08
N ARG A 273 -3.35 31.14 -7.14
CA ARG A 273 -2.03 31.10 -6.48
C ARG A 273 -0.87 30.88 -7.46
N HIS A 274 -1.09 30.05 -8.47
CA HIS A 274 -0.03 29.62 -9.40
C HIS A 274 -0.16 30.25 -10.79
N SER A 275 -1.12 31.17 -10.98
CA SER A 275 -1.40 31.84 -12.27
C SER A 275 -1.65 30.83 -13.40
N ILE A 276 -2.49 29.80 -13.15
CA ILE A 276 -2.84 28.77 -14.10
C ILE A 276 -4.12 29.13 -14.84
N LYS A 277 -4.07 29.15 -16.17
CA LYS A 277 -5.25 29.41 -17.01
C LYS A 277 -6.26 28.27 -16.88
N LEU A 278 -7.56 28.58 -16.86
CA LEU A 278 -8.62 27.54 -16.79
C LEU A 278 -8.59 26.58 -17.99
N SER A 279 -8.09 27.02 -19.15
CA SER A 279 -7.85 26.15 -20.31
C SER A 279 -6.82 25.03 -20.05
N ASN A 280 -5.98 25.19 -19.02
CA ASN A 280 -4.97 24.24 -18.59
C ASN A 280 -5.42 23.41 -17.37
N VAL A 281 -6.72 23.42 -17.08
CA VAL A 281 -7.34 22.62 -16.02
C VAL A 281 -8.20 21.53 -16.64
N ILE A 282 -8.01 20.28 -16.16
CA ILE A 282 -8.82 19.13 -16.52
C ILE A 282 -9.29 18.41 -15.27
N VAL A 283 -10.56 18.06 -15.22
CA VAL A 283 -11.20 17.41 -14.06
C VAL A 283 -11.97 16.20 -14.56
N ASP A 284 -12.01 15.13 -13.77
CA ASP A 284 -12.86 13.97 -14.06
C ASP A 284 -14.33 14.42 -14.12
N GLU A 285 -14.94 14.21 -15.28
CA GLU A 285 -16.35 14.60 -15.54
C GLU A 285 -17.32 13.48 -15.17
N ASP A 286 -16.83 12.24 -15.05
CA ASP A 286 -17.64 11.08 -14.68
C ASP A 286 -18.04 11.18 -13.20
N GLY A 287 -19.30 11.54 -12.94
CA GLY A 287 -19.84 11.66 -11.58
C GLY A 287 -19.88 13.08 -11.00
N VAL A 288 -19.25 13.29 -9.83
CA VAL A 288 -19.35 14.55 -9.08
C VAL A 288 -18.59 15.73 -9.76
N GLY A 289 -17.65 15.42 -10.62
CA GLY A 289 -16.78 16.40 -11.27
C GLY A 289 -17.45 17.22 -12.37
N GLY A 290 -18.53 16.73 -13.00
CA GLY A 290 -19.25 17.46 -14.07
C GLY A 290 -19.72 18.85 -13.65
N GLY A 291 -20.31 18.99 -12.47
CA GLY A 291 -20.69 20.29 -11.92
C GLY A 291 -19.51 21.25 -11.68
N CYS A 292 -18.32 20.72 -11.40
CA CYS A 292 -17.09 21.51 -11.25
C CYS A 292 -16.61 22.04 -12.61
N CYS A 293 -16.67 21.22 -13.65
CA CYS A 293 -16.31 21.60 -15.02
C CYS A 293 -17.19 22.73 -15.54
N ASP A 294 -18.50 22.64 -15.36
CA ASP A 294 -19.48 23.64 -15.80
C ASP A 294 -19.26 24.98 -15.11
N MET A 295 -19.07 24.98 -13.78
CA MET A 295 -18.90 26.19 -12.99
C MET A 295 -17.55 26.88 -13.20
N LEU A 296 -16.47 26.10 -13.42
CA LEU A 296 -15.13 26.61 -13.68
C LEU A 296 -14.91 26.96 -15.15
N LYS A 297 -15.73 26.42 -16.05
CA LYS A 297 -15.49 26.45 -17.51
C LYS A 297 -14.11 25.88 -17.87
N CYS A 298 -13.71 24.82 -17.16
CA CYS A 298 -12.50 24.06 -17.45
C CYS A 298 -12.82 22.82 -18.29
N ARG A 299 -11.80 22.00 -18.61
CA ARG A 299 -12.01 20.77 -19.38
C ARG A 299 -12.54 19.66 -18.49
N GLY A 300 -13.52 18.93 -18.97
CA GLY A 300 -13.94 17.64 -18.44
C GLY A 300 -13.18 16.49 -19.10
N PHE A 301 -12.83 15.49 -18.31
CA PHE A 301 -12.25 14.23 -18.78
C PHE A 301 -13.30 13.13 -18.68
N LEU A 302 -13.67 12.54 -19.80
CA LEU A 302 -14.55 11.38 -19.86
C LEU A 302 -13.71 10.11 -19.99
N ASN A 303 -13.75 9.22 -18.98
CA ASN A 303 -12.96 7.99 -18.97
C ASN A 303 -13.27 7.09 -20.18
N GLY A 304 -14.57 6.99 -20.55
CA GLY A 304 -15.05 6.28 -21.72
C GLY A 304 -14.97 7.07 -23.03
N GLY A 305 -14.43 8.29 -23.01
CA GLY A 305 -14.34 9.16 -24.19
C GLY A 305 -13.59 8.51 -25.36
N ARG A 306 -13.86 8.99 -26.57
CA ARG A 306 -13.21 8.49 -27.78
C ARG A 306 -11.71 8.79 -27.76
N ALA A 307 -10.88 7.77 -27.95
CA ALA A 307 -9.44 7.92 -28.11
C ALA A 307 -9.10 8.79 -29.33
N LYS A 308 -7.97 9.48 -29.30
CA LYS A 308 -7.42 10.20 -30.46
C LYS A 308 -7.05 9.23 -31.58
N GLN A 309 -6.52 8.05 -31.20
CA GLN A 309 -6.21 6.94 -32.10
C GLN A 309 -7.17 5.76 -31.83
N PRO A 310 -8.43 5.84 -32.30
CA PRO A 310 -9.47 4.86 -31.95
C PRO A 310 -9.23 3.47 -32.56
N ASP A 311 -8.37 3.37 -33.55
CA ASP A 311 -7.98 2.08 -34.16
C ASP A 311 -6.94 1.34 -33.27
N LYS A 312 -6.24 2.05 -32.41
CA LYS A 312 -5.19 1.52 -31.53
C LYS A 312 -5.64 1.35 -30.08
N PHE A 313 -6.50 2.22 -29.57
CA PHE A 313 -6.91 2.24 -28.17
C PHE A 313 -8.42 2.12 -28.02
N THR A 314 -8.85 1.44 -26.96
CA THR A 314 -10.27 1.23 -26.66
C THR A 314 -11.01 2.51 -26.28
N ASN A 315 -10.34 3.42 -25.56
CA ASN A 315 -10.90 4.68 -25.08
C ASN A 315 -9.81 5.71 -24.76
N GLN A 316 -10.22 6.93 -24.43
CA GLN A 316 -9.33 8.04 -24.08
C GLN A 316 -8.48 7.75 -22.83
N LYS A 317 -9.05 7.10 -21.82
CA LYS A 317 -8.35 6.70 -20.60
C LYS A 317 -7.17 5.77 -20.91
N ALA A 318 -7.40 4.74 -21.71
CA ALA A 318 -6.35 3.82 -22.16
C ALA A 318 -5.23 4.57 -22.89
N GLU A 319 -5.58 5.41 -23.88
CA GLU A 319 -4.58 6.18 -24.64
C GLU A 319 -3.75 7.08 -23.75
N CYS A 320 -4.36 7.77 -22.76
CA CYS A 320 -3.63 8.61 -21.80
C CYS A 320 -2.69 7.79 -20.91
N TYR A 321 -3.11 6.62 -20.42
CA TYR A 321 -2.24 5.75 -19.63
C TYR A 321 -1.04 5.23 -20.43
N PHE A 322 -1.25 4.81 -21.68
CA PHE A 322 -0.15 4.38 -22.55
C PHE A 322 0.77 5.54 -22.92
N LYS A 323 0.24 6.77 -23.07
CA LYS A 323 1.06 7.96 -23.28
C LYS A 323 1.91 8.28 -22.06
N LEU A 324 1.36 8.14 -20.87
CA LEU A 324 2.11 8.30 -19.62
C LEU A 324 3.23 7.25 -19.52
N ALA A 325 2.94 5.99 -19.85
CA ALA A 325 3.94 4.92 -19.84
C ALA A 325 5.10 5.22 -20.80
N GLU A 326 4.81 5.64 -22.02
CA GLU A 326 5.81 6.07 -23.01
C GLU A 326 6.71 7.17 -22.46
N LEU A 327 6.15 8.19 -21.81
CA LEU A 327 6.93 9.31 -21.27
C LEU A 327 7.76 8.92 -20.05
N ILE A 328 7.27 8.01 -19.22
CA ILE A 328 8.00 7.45 -18.07
C ILE A 328 9.20 6.63 -18.57
N GLU A 329 9.01 5.71 -19.51
CA GLU A 329 10.07 4.92 -20.13
C GLU A 329 11.15 5.81 -20.77
N GLN A 330 10.72 6.88 -21.43
CA GLN A 330 11.63 7.89 -22.02
C GLN A 330 12.28 8.82 -20.97
N ASN A 331 12.03 8.61 -19.67
CA ASN A 331 12.53 9.45 -18.57
C ASN A 331 12.14 10.95 -18.68
N LYS A 332 10.96 11.22 -19.26
CA LYS A 332 10.44 12.59 -19.47
C LYS A 332 9.46 13.06 -18.39
N VAL A 333 9.12 12.20 -17.43
CA VAL A 333 8.24 12.53 -16.31
C VAL A 333 9.08 12.80 -15.07
N VAL A 334 8.75 13.87 -14.34
CA VAL A 334 9.39 14.25 -13.08
C VAL A 334 8.33 14.50 -12.02
N PHE A 335 8.44 13.81 -10.90
CA PHE A 335 7.65 14.07 -9.69
C PHE A 335 8.50 14.76 -8.64
N LYS A 336 8.10 15.95 -8.20
CA LYS A 336 8.84 16.76 -7.21
C LYS A 336 8.38 16.56 -5.76
N VAL A 337 7.39 15.72 -5.52
CA VAL A 337 6.72 15.59 -4.22
C VAL A 337 7.04 14.25 -3.59
N ASP A 338 8.12 14.18 -2.82
CA ASP A 338 8.55 12.96 -2.14
C ASP A 338 7.52 12.43 -1.13
N ARG A 339 6.77 13.30 -0.46
CA ARG A 339 5.79 12.87 0.55
C ARG A 339 4.68 11.95 0.02
N PHE A 340 4.40 11.98 -1.30
CA PHE A 340 3.41 11.12 -1.95
C PHE A 340 4.04 10.02 -2.80
N ARG A 341 5.37 9.89 -2.78
CA ARG A 341 6.12 8.94 -3.62
C ARG A 341 5.56 7.55 -3.56
N ASP A 342 5.48 6.96 -2.35
CA ASP A 342 5.06 5.57 -2.19
C ASP A 342 3.65 5.32 -2.69
N ILE A 343 2.74 6.27 -2.47
CA ILE A 343 1.34 6.12 -2.89
C ILE A 343 1.20 6.25 -4.40
N ILE A 344 1.94 7.19 -5.02
CA ILE A 344 1.95 7.37 -6.48
C ILE A 344 2.56 6.16 -7.16
N VAL A 345 3.72 5.68 -6.69
CA VAL A 345 4.35 4.47 -7.22
C VAL A 345 3.42 3.27 -7.08
N GLN A 346 2.84 3.07 -5.89
CA GLN A 346 1.92 1.98 -5.64
C GLN A 346 0.69 2.01 -6.55
N GLU A 347 0.09 3.19 -6.78
CA GLU A 347 -1.10 3.29 -7.62
C GLU A 347 -0.80 3.13 -9.10
N LEU A 348 0.31 3.70 -9.59
CA LEU A 348 0.74 3.48 -10.97
C LEU A 348 1.12 2.00 -11.20
N ASP A 349 1.77 1.35 -10.22
CA ASP A 349 2.09 -0.08 -10.29
C ASP A 349 0.84 -1.00 -10.29
N MET A 350 -0.32 -0.51 -9.85
CA MET A 350 -1.58 -1.26 -9.95
C MET A 350 -2.16 -1.30 -11.37
N ILE A 351 -1.74 -0.39 -12.24
CA ILE A 351 -2.29 -0.29 -13.60
C ILE A 351 -1.73 -1.42 -14.46
N ARG A 352 -2.61 -2.25 -15.02
CA ARG A 352 -2.26 -3.38 -15.86
C ARG A 352 -2.78 -3.19 -17.27
N ARG A 353 -2.02 -3.69 -18.25
CA ARG A 353 -2.51 -3.88 -19.60
C ARG A 353 -3.61 -4.94 -19.55
N ARG A 354 -4.68 -4.71 -20.26
CA ARG A 354 -5.68 -5.75 -20.49
C ARG A 354 -5.28 -6.53 -21.74
N THR A 355 -5.41 -7.85 -21.68
CA THR A 355 -5.22 -8.69 -22.87
C THR A 355 -6.12 -8.16 -23.99
N PRO A 356 -5.59 -7.93 -25.20
CA PRO A 356 -6.38 -7.42 -26.31
C PRO A 356 -7.60 -8.31 -26.58
N GLU A 357 -8.76 -7.69 -26.72
CA GLU A 357 -9.96 -8.38 -27.21
C GLU A 357 -9.80 -8.69 -28.70
N ALA A 358 -10.81 -9.31 -29.30
CA ALA A 358 -10.78 -9.75 -30.74
C ALA A 358 -10.47 -8.59 -31.69
N ASP A 359 -10.65 -7.34 -31.30
CA ASP A 359 -10.35 -6.15 -32.14
C ASP A 359 -8.88 -5.72 -32.06
N GLY A 360 -8.05 -6.36 -31.21
CA GLY A 360 -6.62 -6.09 -31.07
C GLY A 360 -6.26 -4.76 -30.43
N LYS A 361 -7.24 -3.99 -29.89
CA LYS A 361 -6.98 -2.67 -29.31
C LYS A 361 -6.36 -2.74 -27.94
N LEU A 362 -5.52 -1.77 -27.65
CA LEU A 362 -4.87 -1.62 -26.35
C LEU A 362 -5.87 -1.06 -25.33
N ALA A 363 -5.93 -1.70 -24.17
CA ALA A 363 -6.77 -1.35 -23.04
C ALA A 363 -6.01 -1.46 -21.73
N VAL A 364 -6.52 -0.80 -20.69
CA VAL A 364 -6.10 -0.99 -19.29
C VAL A 364 -7.26 -1.62 -18.51
N ILE A 365 -6.92 -2.30 -17.39
CA ILE A 365 -7.94 -2.86 -16.50
C ILE A 365 -8.84 -1.74 -15.94
N SER A 366 -10.09 -2.09 -15.67
CA SER A 366 -11.07 -1.10 -15.17
C SER A 366 -10.79 -0.68 -13.72
N LYS A 367 -11.30 0.50 -13.34
CA LYS A 367 -11.25 1.01 -11.96
C LYS A 367 -11.88 0.03 -10.97
N ASP A 368 -12.95 -0.64 -11.35
CA ASP A 368 -13.63 -1.66 -10.54
C ASP A 368 -12.78 -2.94 -10.37
N GLU A 369 -12.06 -3.34 -11.40
CA GLU A 369 -11.12 -4.47 -11.31
C GLU A 369 -9.96 -4.13 -10.37
N ILE A 370 -9.38 -2.93 -10.48
CA ILE A 370 -8.34 -2.44 -9.57
C ILE A 370 -8.86 -2.41 -8.13
N ALA A 371 -10.06 -1.85 -7.92
CA ALA A 371 -10.68 -1.77 -6.59
C ALA A 371 -10.96 -3.15 -6.00
N ARG A 372 -11.36 -4.14 -6.82
CA ARG A 372 -11.55 -5.53 -6.36
C ARG A 372 -10.24 -6.21 -5.99
N MET A 373 -9.18 -6.02 -6.78
CA MET A 373 -7.87 -6.65 -6.54
C MET A 373 -7.10 -6.00 -5.38
N HIS A 374 -7.14 -4.68 -5.29
CA HIS A 374 -6.31 -3.90 -4.37
C HIS A 374 -7.09 -3.22 -3.25
N GLY A 375 -8.43 -3.30 -3.28
CA GLY A 375 -9.30 -2.71 -2.25
C GLY A 375 -9.38 -1.18 -2.28
N LYS A 376 -8.82 -0.51 -3.31
CA LYS A 376 -8.83 0.95 -3.46
C LYS A 376 -8.89 1.39 -4.91
N SER A 377 -9.35 2.62 -5.13
CA SER A 377 -9.27 3.32 -6.41
C SER A 377 -7.88 3.95 -6.59
N PRO A 378 -7.35 4.02 -7.82
CA PRO A 378 -6.06 4.63 -8.11
C PRO A 378 -6.19 6.14 -8.40
N ASP A 379 -6.67 6.93 -7.42
CA ASP A 379 -7.06 8.32 -7.62
C ASP A 379 -5.87 9.23 -8.00
N TYR A 380 -4.68 9.00 -7.42
CA TYR A 380 -3.46 9.71 -7.81
C TYR A 380 -2.99 9.32 -9.22
N ALA A 381 -3.04 8.01 -9.55
CA ALA A 381 -2.68 7.56 -10.88
C ALA A 381 -3.64 8.08 -11.95
N ASP A 382 -4.95 8.10 -11.68
CA ASP A 382 -5.97 8.67 -12.57
C ASP A 382 -5.74 10.19 -12.76
N ALA A 383 -5.45 10.94 -11.70
CA ALA A 383 -5.12 12.37 -11.81
C ALA A 383 -3.86 12.62 -12.67
N ILE A 384 -2.80 11.83 -12.45
CA ILE A 384 -1.57 11.93 -13.25
C ILE A 384 -1.83 11.55 -14.72
N MET A 385 -2.60 10.50 -14.96
CA MET A 385 -2.97 10.05 -16.31
C MET A 385 -3.76 11.13 -17.07
N MET A 386 -4.73 11.79 -16.44
CA MET A 386 -5.53 12.84 -17.08
C MET A 386 -4.68 14.02 -17.58
N ARG A 387 -3.53 14.30 -16.94
CA ARG A 387 -2.57 15.30 -17.42
C ARG A 387 -2.08 15.01 -18.85
N MET A 388 -2.05 13.73 -19.25
CA MET A 388 -1.61 13.31 -20.59
C MET A 388 -2.56 13.75 -21.71
N TYR A 389 -3.78 14.14 -21.35
CA TYR A 389 -4.70 14.76 -22.31
C TYR A 389 -4.06 15.96 -23.04
N PHE A 390 -3.36 16.82 -22.31
CA PHE A 390 -2.70 17.99 -22.88
C PHE A 390 -1.48 17.65 -23.75
N GLU A 391 -0.85 16.48 -23.52
CA GLU A 391 0.21 15.97 -24.39
C GLU A 391 -0.37 15.40 -25.71
N LEU A 392 -1.54 14.78 -25.63
CA LEU A 392 -2.22 14.24 -26.80
C LEU A 392 -2.86 15.35 -27.67
N PHE A 393 -3.33 16.44 -27.02
CA PHE A 393 -4.06 17.54 -27.67
C PHE A 393 -3.42 18.92 -27.36
N PRO A 394 -2.19 19.17 -27.81
CA PRO A 394 -1.44 20.36 -27.44
C PRO A 394 -2.02 21.69 -27.96
N ASN A 395 -2.90 21.67 -28.95
CA ASN A 395 -3.39 22.86 -29.67
C ASN A 395 -4.85 23.26 -29.34
N TYR A 396 -5.45 22.73 -28.30
CA TYR A 396 -6.83 23.10 -27.93
C TYR A 396 -6.89 24.30 -26.96
N GLY A 397 -6.18 25.37 -27.30
CA GLY A 397 -6.13 26.62 -26.50
C GLY A 397 -7.18 27.68 -26.84
N SER A 398 -8.09 27.46 -27.79
CA SER A 398 -9.08 28.47 -28.18
C SER A 398 -10.39 27.83 -28.66
N TYR A 399 -11.27 27.47 -27.75
CA TYR A 399 -12.70 27.48 -28.07
C TYR A 399 -13.32 28.72 -27.46
N SER A 400 -13.60 29.71 -28.31
CA SER A 400 -14.61 30.72 -28.05
C SER A 400 -15.97 30.03 -28.19
N TRP A 401 -16.70 29.94 -27.10
CA TRP A 401 -18.12 29.60 -27.16
C TRP A 401 -18.84 30.86 -27.69
N ALA A 402 -19.42 30.76 -28.89
CA ALA A 402 -20.37 31.73 -29.39
C ALA A 402 -21.73 31.49 -28.74
#